data_d9c3c4f9d016a84bf69f11e3b793dce3
#
_entry.id   d9c3c4f9d016a84bf69f11e3b793dce3
#
_cell.length_a   1.000
_cell.length_b   1.000
_cell.length_c   1.000
_cell.angle_alpha   90.00
_cell.angle_beta   90.00
_cell.angle_gamma   90.00
#
_symmetry.space_group_name_H-M   'P 1'
#
loop_
_entity.id
_entity.type
_entity.pdbx_description
1 polymer ?
#
loop_
_entity_poly.entity_id
_entity_poly.type
_entity_poly.pdbx_seq_one_letter_code
_entity_poly.pdbx_strand_id
1 'polypeptide(L)'
;MTGSKTGVLATIAFGAAILGGAVAAQADTTLRLLTWGGYAPDKVIELFEQKYPDIKVEVTLSNNEEMIAKLRATGGAGYDLAQPSHDRVYAAQLEYNIYKPMDLSQINTSVMAQNLLDGVEANTTIDGQVYSVPHVWGSSGLMADETKAPDIKSWGDLCDPQYKGRVSMRLKRTILLGMAFDMGEDPFAAYSDLDKYQKIIDAAAEKLIACKDNVKAYWQGGDDLSALMLSGEVVASETWDSTAYKLYGENQNIVFIPPKTGALTWIDTFTIPRKGEADDAAYKWINFVMEPEIATMIAESSGAIPSLQGGIDTLPADKKAAVQAAFTEEDLANLKFFANIPPGLEDLEGKALERIKAATSN
;
A
#
# COMPACT_ATOMS: atom_id res chain seq x y z
N MET A 1 -79.63 61.45 -22.32
CA MET A 1 -78.71 61.47 -23.45
C MET A 1 -77.53 60.68 -23.07
N THR A 2 -77.44 59.50 -23.52
CA THR A 2 -76.69 58.38 -23.05
C THR A 2 -75.40 58.27 -23.90
N GLY A 3 -74.25 58.19 -23.27
CA GLY A 3 -72.97 57.93 -23.92
C GLY A 3 -72.34 56.67 -23.36
N SER A 4 -72.40 55.62 -24.16
CA SER A 4 -71.71 54.32 -23.90
C SER A 4 -70.19 54.43 -24.08
N LYS A 5 -69.42 53.95 -23.10
CA LYS A 5 -67.98 53.75 -23.23
C LYS A 5 -67.69 52.26 -23.16
N THR A 6 -67.29 51.69 -24.28
CA THR A 6 -66.78 50.37 -24.46
C THR A 6 -65.35 50.29 -23.89
N GLY A 7 -65.13 49.44 -22.84
CA GLY A 7 -63.81 49.16 -22.29
C GLY A 7 -63.23 47.88 -22.95
N VAL A 8 -62.02 48.00 -23.47
CA VAL A 8 -61.24 46.88 -24.01
C VAL A 8 -60.48 46.22 -22.85
N LEU A 9 -60.77 44.96 -22.58
CA LEU A 9 -60.00 44.12 -21.67
C LEU A 9 -58.76 43.58 -22.41
N ALA A 10 -57.59 44.00 -21.97
CA ALA A 10 -56.32 43.39 -22.37
C ALA A 10 -56.02 42.21 -21.47
N THR A 11 -55.97 41.01 -22.03
CA THR A 11 -55.63 39.78 -21.34
C THR A 11 -54.07 39.68 -21.33
N ILE A 12 -53.46 39.84 -20.16
CA ILE A 12 -51.98 39.59 -19.96
C ILE A 12 -51.81 38.10 -19.66
N ALA A 13 -51.19 37.37 -20.59
CA ALA A 13 -50.78 35.98 -20.38
C ALA A 13 -49.47 35.97 -19.55
N PHE A 14 -49.56 35.53 -18.33
CA PHE A 14 -48.37 35.25 -17.49
C PHE A 14 -47.77 33.90 -17.91
N GLY A 15 -46.63 33.92 -18.64
CA GLY A 15 -45.86 32.75 -18.92
C GLY A 15 -45.10 32.32 -17.64
N ALA A 16 -45.51 31.23 -17.02
CA ALA A 16 -44.76 30.61 -15.93
C ALA A 16 -43.50 29.92 -16.50
N ALA A 17 -42.34 30.54 -16.35
CA ALA A 17 -41.06 29.86 -16.59
C ALA A 17 -40.84 28.84 -15.44
N ILE A 18 -40.97 27.55 -15.76
CA ILE A 18 -40.57 26.47 -14.87
C ILE A 18 -39.03 26.45 -14.87
N LEU A 19 -38.42 27.10 -13.89
CA LEU A 19 -37.01 26.88 -13.53
C LEU A 19 -36.92 25.46 -12.95
N GLY A 20 -36.57 24.52 -13.81
CA GLY A 20 -36.16 23.19 -13.38
C GLY A 20 -34.88 23.32 -12.55
N GLY A 21 -35.01 23.49 -11.24
CA GLY A 21 -33.89 23.34 -10.31
C GLY A 21 -33.41 21.91 -10.42
N ALA A 22 -32.16 21.73 -10.85
CA ALA A 22 -31.48 20.47 -10.66
C ALA A 22 -31.40 20.24 -9.14
N VAL A 23 -32.25 19.37 -8.63
CA VAL A 23 -32.07 18.82 -7.27
C VAL A 23 -30.79 18.06 -7.33
N ALA A 24 -29.73 18.58 -6.70
CA ALA A 24 -28.52 17.80 -6.45
C ALA A 24 -28.99 16.55 -5.71
N ALA A 25 -28.88 15.39 -6.33
CA ALA A 25 -29.17 14.12 -5.68
C ALA A 25 -28.22 14.05 -4.47
N GLN A 26 -28.79 14.05 -3.29
CA GLN A 26 -28.05 13.82 -2.07
C GLN A 26 -27.60 12.37 -2.15
N ALA A 27 -26.31 12.10 -1.93
CA ALA A 27 -25.81 10.73 -1.92
C ALA A 27 -26.53 9.94 -0.83
N ASP A 28 -27.14 8.82 -1.23
CA ASP A 28 -27.91 7.96 -0.31
C ASP A 28 -26.98 7.04 0.49
N THR A 29 -25.75 6.82 0.00
CA THR A 29 -24.77 5.91 0.61
C THR A 29 -23.41 6.59 0.77
N THR A 30 -22.79 6.44 1.95
CA THR A 30 -21.38 6.82 2.18
C THR A 30 -20.51 5.58 2.19
N LEU A 31 -19.51 5.54 1.31
CA LEU A 31 -18.45 4.53 1.29
C LEU A 31 -17.24 5.04 2.09
N ARG A 32 -16.95 4.42 3.22
CA ARG A 32 -15.85 4.79 4.12
C ARG A 32 -14.65 3.91 3.88
N LEU A 33 -13.60 4.48 3.29
CA LEU A 33 -12.34 3.81 2.99
C LEU A 33 -11.36 3.99 4.14
N LEU A 34 -10.70 2.90 4.54
CA LEU A 34 -9.54 2.89 5.42
C LEU A 34 -8.34 2.41 4.60
N THR A 35 -7.48 3.35 4.18
CA THR A 35 -6.53 3.10 3.08
C THR A 35 -5.19 3.79 3.27
N TRP A 36 -4.24 3.47 2.40
CA TRP A 36 -2.93 4.10 2.32
C TRP A 36 -2.96 5.41 1.55
N GLY A 37 -1.96 6.25 1.77
CA GLY A 37 -1.76 7.45 0.95
C GLY A 37 -1.59 7.11 -0.53
N GLY A 38 -2.33 7.82 -1.39
CA GLY A 38 -2.25 7.65 -2.84
C GLY A 38 -3.16 6.58 -3.45
N TYR A 39 -3.87 5.75 -2.64
CA TYR A 39 -4.75 4.71 -3.18
C TYR A 39 -6.16 5.19 -3.53
N ALA A 40 -6.52 6.35 -3.06
CA ALA A 40 -7.78 7.01 -3.39
C ALA A 40 -7.54 8.52 -3.63
N PRO A 41 -6.81 8.90 -4.70
CA PRO A 41 -6.58 10.31 -4.99
C PRO A 41 -7.88 11.01 -5.40
N ASP A 42 -7.98 12.31 -5.13
CA ASP A 42 -9.21 13.11 -5.34
C ASP A 42 -9.80 12.91 -6.73
N LYS A 43 -8.97 12.82 -7.76
CA LYS A 43 -9.44 12.62 -9.15
C LYS A 43 -10.14 11.29 -9.35
N VAL A 44 -9.66 10.22 -8.71
CA VAL A 44 -10.29 8.89 -8.77
C VAL A 44 -11.62 8.91 -8.02
N ILE A 45 -11.68 9.60 -6.87
CA ILE A 45 -12.93 9.78 -6.12
C ILE A 45 -13.96 10.53 -6.96
N GLU A 46 -13.58 11.66 -7.57
CA GLU A 46 -14.46 12.43 -8.47
C GLU A 46 -15.04 11.57 -9.59
N LEU A 47 -14.22 10.75 -10.26
CA LEU A 47 -14.64 9.88 -11.34
C LEU A 47 -15.59 8.78 -10.86
N PHE A 48 -15.31 8.22 -9.68
CA PHE A 48 -16.20 7.23 -9.07
C PHE A 48 -17.57 7.83 -8.73
N GLU A 49 -17.60 8.99 -8.07
CA GLU A 49 -18.84 9.69 -7.71
C GLU A 49 -19.61 10.18 -8.95
N GLN A 50 -18.94 10.50 -10.05
CA GLN A 50 -19.61 10.77 -11.33
C GLN A 50 -20.26 9.52 -11.91
N LYS A 51 -19.62 8.36 -11.80
CA LYS A 51 -20.13 7.07 -12.28
C LYS A 51 -21.26 6.53 -11.40
N TYR A 52 -21.19 6.79 -10.09
CA TYR A 52 -22.14 6.35 -9.07
C TYR A 52 -22.60 7.54 -8.22
N PRO A 53 -23.50 8.38 -8.74
CA PRO A 53 -23.85 9.67 -8.10
C PRO A 53 -24.63 9.53 -6.79
N ASP A 54 -25.11 8.35 -6.47
CA ASP A 54 -25.75 7.95 -5.22
C ASP A 54 -24.76 7.53 -4.12
N ILE A 55 -23.46 7.50 -4.43
CA ILE A 55 -22.40 7.11 -3.48
C ILE A 55 -21.45 8.27 -3.24
N LYS A 56 -21.19 8.58 -1.96
CA LYS A 56 -20.16 9.52 -1.53
C LYS A 56 -18.99 8.76 -0.92
N VAL A 57 -17.76 9.14 -1.27
CA VAL A 57 -16.55 8.49 -0.74
C VAL A 57 -15.92 9.33 0.37
N GLU A 58 -15.67 8.70 1.51
CA GLU A 58 -14.89 9.27 2.62
C GLU A 58 -13.62 8.47 2.82
N VAL A 59 -12.46 9.16 2.94
CA VAL A 59 -11.15 8.52 3.05
C VAL A 59 -10.54 8.77 4.42
N THR A 60 -10.10 7.70 5.08
CA THR A 60 -9.24 7.74 6.25
C THR A 60 -7.89 7.13 5.89
N LEU A 61 -6.84 7.96 5.90
CA LEU A 61 -5.48 7.48 5.69
C LEU A 61 -4.98 6.73 6.92
N SER A 62 -4.25 5.63 6.68
CA SER A 62 -3.79 4.75 7.75
C SER A 62 -2.59 3.90 7.29
N ASN A 63 -2.09 3.06 8.17
CA ASN A 63 -1.11 2.01 7.93
C ASN A 63 -1.60 0.67 8.52
N ASN A 64 -0.88 -0.44 8.30
CA ASN A 64 -1.32 -1.77 8.73
C ASN A 64 -1.69 -1.83 10.22
N GLU A 65 -0.78 -1.36 11.08
CA GLU A 65 -0.96 -1.43 12.52
C GLU A 65 -2.17 -0.61 12.97
N GLU A 66 -2.32 0.59 12.42
CA GLU A 66 -3.44 1.47 12.74
C GLU A 66 -4.78 0.98 12.16
N MET A 67 -4.79 0.41 10.93
CA MET A 67 -5.99 -0.17 10.35
C MET A 67 -6.54 -1.28 11.24
N ILE A 68 -5.67 -2.23 11.63
CA ILE A 68 -6.04 -3.33 12.51
C ILE A 68 -6.50 -2.81 13.87
N ALA A 69 -5.79 -1.85 14.47
CA ALA A 69 -6.15 -1.26 15.75
C ALA A 69 -7.52 -0.57 15.71
N LYS A 70 -7.80 0.22 14.67
CA LYS A 70 -9.10 0.90 14.47
C LYS A 70 -10.24 -0.10 14.31
N LEU A 71 -10.06 -1.11 13.44
CA LEU A 71 -11.08 -2.14 13.21
C LEU A 71 -11.30 -3.01 14.45
N ARG A 72 -10.24 -3.40 15.18
CA ARG A 72 -10.33 -4.13 16.44
C ARG A 72 -11.11 -3.34 17.49
N ALA A 73 -10.82 -2.06 17.66
CA ALA A 73 -11.46 -1.20 18.67
C ALA A 73 -12.98 -1.09 18.46
N THR A 74 -13.45 -1.19 17.21
CA THR A 74 -14.87 -1.06 16.84
C THR A 74 -15.54 -2.41 16.51
N GLY A 75 -14.77 -3.50 16.51
CA GLY A 75 -15.22 -4.82 16.05
C GLY A 75 -15.57 -4.82 14.55
N GLY A 76 -14.84 -4.04 13.75
CA GLY A 76 -15.03 -3.90 12.31
C GLY A 76 -16.11 -2.90 11.88
N ALA A 77 -16.52 -1.98 12.76
CA ALA A 77 -17.47 -0.92 12.41
C ALA A 77 -16.74 0.39 12.03
N GLY A 78 -17.47 1.28 11.36
CA GLY A 78 -17.02 2.63 11.01
C GLY A 78 -16.31 2.76 9.67
N TYR A 79 -16.02 1.63 9.01
CA TYR A 79 -15.43 1.56 7.67
C TYR A 79 -16.13 0.48 6.85
N ASP A 80 -16.12 0.65 5.52
CA ASP A 80 -16.82 -0.23 4.59
C ASP A 80 -15.84 -0.99 3.70
N LEU A 81 -14.62 -0.45 3.52
CA LEU A 81 -13.50 -1.08 2.84
C LEU A 81 -12.20 -0.75 3.58
N ALA A 82 -11.34 -1.75 3.79
CA ALA A 82 -10.01 -1.57 4.35
C ALA A 82 -8.95 -2.22 3.45
N GLN A 83 -7.74 -1.67 3.46
CA GLN A 83 -6.68 -2.07 2.54
C GLN A 83 -5.37 -2.45 3.27
N PRO A 84 -5.39 -3.48 4.14
CA PRO A 84 -4.19 -4.01 4.76
C PRO A 84 -3.35 -4.81 3.75
N SER A 85 -2.07 -5.02 4.08
CA SER A 85 -1.24 -5.97 3.36
C SER A 85 -1.69 -7.41 3.63
N HIS A 86 -1.55 -8.28 2.62
CA HIS A 86 -2.08 -9.66 2.64
C HIS A 86 -1.60 -10.49 3.84
N ASP A 87 -0.35 -10.30 4.26
CA ASP A 87 0.28 -10.99 5.38
C ASP A 87 -0.29 -10.62 6.76
N ARG A 88 -1.12 -9.56 6.84
CA ARG A 88 -1.76 -9.06 8.06
C ARG A 88 -3.19 -9.54 8.24
N VAL A 89 -3.84 -10.00 7.17
CA VAL A 89 -5.27 -10.31 7.18
C VAL A 89 -5.58 -11.55 8.01
N TYR A 90 -4.80 -12.62 7.83
CA TYR A 90 -5.06 -13.92 8.45
C TYR A 90 -5.08 -13.85 9.99
N ALA A 91 -3.99 -13.37 10.60
CA ALA A 91 -3.88 -13.28 12.04
C ALA A 91 -4.93 -12.33 12.64
N ALA A 92 -5.13 -11.15 12.01
CA ALA A 92 -6.12 -10.19 12.46
C ALA A 92 -7.55 -10.75 12.40
N GLN A 93 -7.87 -11.56 11.39
CA GLN A 93 -9.18 -12.21 11.30
C GLN A 93 -9.34 -13.30 12.35
N LEU A 94 -8.35 -14.15 12.55
CA LEU A 94 -8.43 -15.21 13.55
C LEU A 94 -8.55 -14.67 14.98
N GLU A 95 -7.78 -13.63 15.31
CA GLU A 95 -7.71 -13.11 16.66
C GLU A 95 -8.85 -12.15 16.98
N TYR A 96 -9.21 -11.27 16.04
CA TYR A 96 -10.16 -10.18 16.29
C TYR A 96 -11.49 -10.31 15.55
N ASN A 97 -11.57 -11.17 14.53
CA ASN A 97 -12.78 -11.36 13.71
C ASN A 97 -13.35 -10.03 13.19
N ILE A 98 -12.50 -9.25 12.56
CA ILE A 98 -12.78 -7.86 12.13
C ILE A 98 -13.19 -7.71 10.66
N TYR A 99 -13.07 -8.78 9.87
CA TYR A 99 -13.48 -8.82 8.47
C TYR A 99 -14.66 -9.77 8.27
N LYS A 100 -15.35 -9.66 7.16
CA LYS A 100 -16.31 -10.64 6.64
C LYS A 100 -15.78 -11.28 5.36
N PRO A 101 -16.20 -12.52 5.05
CA PRO A 101 -15.84 -13.16 3.79
C PRO A 101 -16.24 -12.30 2.60
N MET A 102 -15.42 -12.29 1.56
CA MET A 102 -15.71 -11.60 0.32
C MET A 102 -16.58 -12.46 -0.61
N ASP A 103 -17.55 -11.83 -1.24
CA ASP A 103 -18.32 -12.44 -2.33
C ASP A 103 -17.60 -12.21 -3.67
N LEU A 104 -16.77 -13.18 -4.05
CA LEU A 104 -15.98 -13.09 -5.29
C LEU A 104 -16.85 -13.01 -6.55
N SER A 105 -18.14 -13.40 -6.49
CA SER A 105 -19.04 -13.26 -7.63
C SER A 105 -19.36 -11.81 -7.99
N GLN A 106 -19.12 -10.87 -7.06
CA GLN A 106 -19.30 -9.43 -7.25
C GLN A 106 -18.04 -8.73 -7.76
N ILE A 107 -16.92 -9.46 -7.88
CA ILE A 107 -15.62 -8.90 -8.27
C ILE A 107 -15.20 -9.49 -9.62
N ASN A 108 -14.78 -8.63 -10.54
CA ASN A 108 -14.16 -9.08 -11.79
C ASN A 108 -12.70 -9.50 -11.55
N THR A 109 -12.50 -10.68 -10.95
CA THR A 109 -11.16 -11.22 -10.67
C THR A 109 -10.38 -11.56 -11.94
N SER A 110 -11.04 -11.68 -13.10
CA SER A 110 -10.38 -12.02 -14.37
C SER A 110 -9.41 -10.95 -14.88
N VAL A 111 -9.49 -9.73 -14.36
CA VAL A 111 -8.54 -8.65 -14.69
C VAL A 111 -7.29 -8.68 -13.81
N MET A 112 -7.32 -9.40 -12.70
CA MET A 112 -6.21 -9.50 -11.75
C MET A 112 -5.12 -10.46 -12.25
N ALA A 113 -3.87 -10.20 -11.91
CA ALA A 113 -2.78 -11.12 -12.18
C ALA A 113 -2.96 -12.40 -11.37
N GLN A 114 -3.06 -13.54 -12.06
CA GLN A 114 -3.46 -14.80 -11.44
C GLN A 114 -2.54 -15.24 -10.32
N ASN A 115 -1.22 -15.08 -10.49
CA ASN A 115 -0.24 -15.40 -9.44
C ASN A 115 -0.39 -14.55 -8.17
N LEU A 116 -0.81 -13.29 -8.30
CA LEU A 116 -1.06 -12.41 -7.15
C LEU A 116 -2.39 -12.78 -6.47
N LEU A 117 -3.41 -13.08 -7.27
CA LEU A 117 -4.71 -13.53 -6.76
C LEU A 117 -4.55 -14.84 -5.97
N ASP A 118 -3.90 -15.85 -6.57
CA ASP A 118 -3.64 -17.15 -5.93
C ASP A 118 -2.82 -16.97 -4.64
N GLY A 119 -1.81 -16.10 -4.66
CA GLY A 119 -0.97 -15.82 -3.49
C GLY A 119 -1.74 -15.15 -2.35
N VAL A 120 -2.63 -14.21 -2.67
CA VAL A 120 -3.48 -13.56 -1.67
C VAL A 120 -4.53 -14.53 -1.14
N GLU A 121 -5.21 -15.27 -2.00
CA GLU A 121 -6.21 -16.26 -1.57
C GLU A 121 -5.60 -17.34 -0.68
N ALA A 122 -4.42 -17.87 -1.03
CA ALA A 122 -3.73 -18.87 -0.22
C ALA A 122 -3.38 -18.35 1.19
N ASN A 123 -3.10 -17.06 1.32
CA ASN A 123 -2.73 -16.42 2.58
C ASN A 123 -3.93 -15.89 3.38
N THR A 124 -5.10 -15.69 2.75
CA THR A 124 -6.24 -15.02 3.38
C THR A 124 -7.52 -15.87 3.37
N THR A 125 -7.42 -17.14 2.98
CA THR A 125 -8.53 -18.10 3.10
C THR A 125 -8.54 -18.74 4.48
N ILE A 126 -9.67 -18.64 5.18
CA ILE A 126 -9.90 -19.20 6.50
C ILE A 126 -11.20 -20.02 6.44
N ASP A 127 -11.13 -21.28 6.84
CA ASP A 127 -12.27 -22.20 6.81
C ASP A 127 -12.99 -22.26 5.43
N GLY A 128 -12.19 -22.17 4.35
CA GLY A 128 -12.68 -22.18 2.98
C GLY A 128 -13.32 -20.89 2.50
N GLN A 129 -13.25 -19.81 3.26
CA GLN A 129 -13.76 -18.49 2.90
C GLN A 129 -12.61 -17.52 2.63
N VAL A 130 -12.66 -16.80 1.52
CA VAL A 130 -11.69 -15.78 1.12
C VAL A 130 -12.00 -14.46 1.81
N TYR A 131 -11.02 -13.81 2.42
CA TYR A 131 -11.19 -12.55 3.15
C TYR A 131 -10.56 -11.34 2.46
N SER A 132 -9.76 -11.54 1.41
CA SER A 132 -9.22 -10.44 0.63
C SER A 132 -8.91 -10.80 -0.81
N VAL A 133 -8.81 -9.76 -1.65
CA VAL A 133 -8.30 -9.83 -3.03
C VAL A 133 -7.22 -8.78 -3.24
N PRO A 134 -6.26 -8.98 -4.18
CA PRO A 134 -5.16 -8.04 -4.39
C PRO A 134 -5.63 -6.71 -4.99
N HIS A 135 -4.97 -5.62 -4.57
CA HIS A 135 -5.15 -4.28 -5.14
C HIS A 135 -3.90 -3.81 -5.90
N VAL A 136 -2.84 -3.60 -5.15
CA VAL A 136 -1.53 -3.18 -5.68
C VAL A 136 -0.43 -3.99 -4.99
N TRP A 137 0.75 -4.00 -5.60
CA TRP A 137 1.90 -4.66 -5.03
C TRP A 137 3.17 -3.81 -5.23
N GLY A 138 4.19 -4.17 -4.52
CA GLY A 138 5.51 -3.60 -4.63
C GLY A 138 6.51 -4.38 -3.80
N SER A 139 7.74 -3.90 -3.77
CA SER A 139 8.80 -4.56 -3.05
C SER A 139 9.58 -3.60 -2.17
N SER A 140 10.19 -4.19 -1.15
CA SER A 140 11.19 -3.55 -0.33
C SER A 140 12.55 -4.17 -0.65
N GLY A 141 13.51 -3.32 -0.84
CA GLY A 141 14.86 -3.71 -1.19
C GLY A 141 15.85 -2.63 -0.81
N LEU A 142 16.81 -2.39 -1.66
CA LEU A 142 17.83 -1.38 -1.45
C LEU A 142 17.70 -0.26 -2.47
N MET A 143 18.24 0.90 -2.15
CA MET A 143 18.44 2.02 -3.05
C MET A 143 19.83 2.57 -2.85
N ALA A 144 20.52 2.92 -3.93
CA ALA A 144 21.82 3.55 -3.86
C ALA A 144 22.03 4.57 -4.98
N ASP A 145 22.86 5.57 -4.70
CA ASP A 145 23.50 6.38 -5.73
C ASP A 145 24.69 5.57 -6.27
N GLU A 146 24.55 4.96 -7.44
CA GLU A 146 25.55 4.06 -8.03
C GLU A 146 26.91 4.72 -8.27
N THR A 147 26.97 6.05 -8.34
CA THR A 147 28.23 6.78 -8.46
C THR A 147 29.00 6.89 -7.15
N LYS A 148 28.32 6.69 -6.00
CA LYS A 148 28.86 6.86 -4.66
C LYS A 148 28.86 5.56 -3.84
N ALA A 149 27.97 4.62 -4.18
CA ALA A 149 27.80 3.34 -3.50
C ALA A 149 27.53 2.20 -4.50
N PRO A 150 28.46 1.93 -5.46
CA PRO A 150 28.27 0.93 -6.51
C PRO A 150 28.26 -0.51 -6.00
N ASP A 151 28.79 -0.75 -4.78
CA ASP A 151 28.96 -2.07 -4.21
C ASP A 151 27.74 -2.56 -3.42
N ILE A 152 26.70 -1.72 -3.25
CA ILE A 152 25.45 -2.11 -2.59
C ILE A 152 24.70 -3.12 -3.46
N LYS A 153 24.59 -4.36 -2.99
CA LYS A 153 23.90 -5.47 -3.68
C LYS A 153 23.13 -6.39 -2.71
N SER A 154 23.39 -6.31 -1.42
CA SER A 154 22.82 -7.15 -0.38
C SER A 154 22.47 -6.31 0.85
N TRP A 155 21.54 -6.79 1.68
CA TRP A 155 21.15 -6.09 2.90
C TRP A 155 22.34 -5.81 3.83
N GLY A 156 23.29 -6.76 3.91
CA GLY A 156 24.48 -6.63 4.73
C GLY A 156 25.47 -5.57 4.24
N ASP A 157 25.42 -5.17 2.96
CA ASP A 157 26.30 -4.14 2.41
C ASP A 157 26.00 -2.76 3.02
N LEU A 158 24.78 -2.55 3.57
CA LEU A 158 24.46 -1.35 4.36
C LEU A 158 25.34 -1.25 5.62
N CYS A 159 25.91 -2.36 6.06
CA CYS A 159 26.82 -2.43 7.21
C CYS A 159 28.31 -2.32 6.84
N ASP A 160 28.67 -2.14 5.57
CA ASP A 160 30.07 -1.98 5.17
C ASP A 160 30.64 -0.68 5.77
N PRO A 161 31.76 -0.74 6.51
CA PRO A 161 32.37 0.42 7.16
C PRO A 161 32.71 1.59 6.22
N GLN A 162 32.87 1.35 4.92
CA GLN A 162 33.09 2.41 3.92
C GLN A 162 31.93 3.41 3.85
N TYR A 163 30.71 2.98 4.25
CA TYR A 163 29.50 3.82 4.25
C TYR A 163 29.17 4.41 5.62
N LYS A 164 30.14 4.50 6.55
CA LYS A 164 29.95 5.05 7.89
C LYS A 164 29.28 6.41 7.86
N GLY A 165 28.13 6.56 8.56
CA GLY A 165 27.35 7.78 8.65
C GLY A 165 26.65 8.21 7.36
N ARG A 166 26.55 7.31 6.36
CA ARG A 166 26.00 7.62 5.02
C ARG A 166 24.89 6.68 4.56
N VAL A 167 24.39 5.83 5.46
CA VAL A 167 23.29 4.88 5.20
C VAL A 167 22.03 5.34 5.92
N SER A 168 20.88 5.01 5.38
CA SER A 168 19.60 5.12 6.07
C SER A 168 18.86 3.78 6.01
N MET A 169 17.92 3.58 6.93
CA MET A 169 17.03 2.42 6.95
C MET A 169 15.79 2.73 7.76
N ARG A 170 14.76 1.93 7.63
CA ARG A 170 13.54 2.04 8.42
C ARG A 170 13.55 0.97 9.51
N LEU A 171 13.40 1.37 10.76
CA LEU A 171 13.29 0.42 11.88
C LEU A 171 11.90 -0.23 11.89
N LYS A 172 11.71 -1.16 10.99
CA LYS A 172 10.53 -2.01 10.86
C LYS A 172 10.96 -3.44 10.57
N ARG A 173 10.02 -4.39 10.61
CA ARG A 173 10.29 -5.80 10.35
C ARG A 173 11.09 -6.08 9.07
N THR A 174 10.89 -5.26 8.03
CA THR A 174 11.56 -5.42 6.72
C THR A 174 13.07 -5.52 6.84
N ILE A 175 13.71 -4.60 7.60
CA ILE A 175 15.17 -4.61 7.74
C ILE A 175 15.67 -5.81 8.57
N LEU A 176 14.88 -6.29 9.55
CA LEU A 176 15.20 -7.50 10.31
C LEU A 176 15.14 -8.74 9.41
N LEU A 177 14.08 -8.88 8.62
CA LEU A 177 13.89 -10.00 7.70
C LEU A 177 14.94 -9.98 6.58
N GLY A 178 15.19 -8.81 5.98
CA GLY A 178 16.23 -8.65 4.96
C GLY A 178 17.61 -9.04 5.48
N MET A 179 17.95 -8.59 6.68
CA MET A 179 19.23 -8.96 7.31
C MET A 179 19.30 -10.46 7.64
N ALA A 180 18.18 -11.08 8.07
CA ALA A 180 18.12 -12.52 8.30
C ALA A 180 18.39 -13.31 7.01
N PHE A 181 17.75 -12.95 5.90
CA PHE A 181 18.02 -13.54 4.59
C PHE A 181 19.48 -13.34 4.16
N ASP A 182 20.07 -12.17 4.40
CA ASP A 182 21.47 -11.88 4.10
C ASP A 182 22.45 -12.77 4.90
N MET A 183 22.05 -13.17 6.09
CA MET A 183 22.80 -14.10 6.95
C MET A 183 22.62 -15.57 6.53
N GLY A 184 21.84 -15.86 5.48
CA GLY A 184 21.57 -17.20 4.98
C GLY A 184 20.44 -17.93 5.72
N GLU A 185 19.68 -17.23 6.56
CA GLU A 185 18.51 -17.76 7.24
C GLU A 185 17.24 -17.56 6.41
N ASP A 186 16.27 -18.45 6.60
CA ASP A 186 14.92 -18.25 6.08
C ASP A 186 13.95 -17.97 7.24
N PRO A 187 13.67 -16.69 7.54
CA PRO A 187 12.79 -16.33 8.63
C PRO A 187 11.34 -16.80 8.38
N PHE A 188 10.87 -16.89 7.13
CA PHE A 188 9.51 -17.34 6.83
C PHE A 188 9.34 -18.83 7.11
N ALA A 189 10.34 -19.65 6.80
CA ALA A 189 10.33 -21.08 7.15
C ALA A 189 10.38 -21.33 8.67
N ALA A 190 10.79 -20.33 9.46
CA ALA A 190 10.83 -20.43 10.92
C ALA A 190 9.53 -19.98 11.61
N TYR A 191 8.51 -19.50 10.89
CA TYR A 191 7.25 -19.00 11.48
C TYR A 191 6.49 -20.03 12.27
N SER A 192 6.67 -21.33 12.01
CA SER A 192 6.08 -22.42 12.80
C SER A 192 6.83 -22.76 14.10
N ASP A 193 8.01 -22.18 14.31
CA ASP A 193 8.88 -22.38 15.48
C ASP A 193 9.36 -21.02 16.02
N LEU A 194 8.59 -20.45 16.95
CA LEU A 194 8.87 -19.12 17.49
C LEU A 194 10.24 -19.02 18.19
N ASP A 195 10.72 -20.10 18.81
CA ASP A 195 12.05 -20.11 19.45
C ASP A 195 13.17 -20.04 18.42
N LYS A 196 13.01 -20.75 17.31
CA LYS A 196 13.94 -20.64 16.17
C LYS A 196 13.86 -19.26 15.54
N TYR A 197 12.66 -18.77 15.29
CA TYR A 197 12.44 -17.44 14.73
C TYR A 197 13.07 -16.34 15.59
N GLN A 198 12.85 -16.39 16.91
CA GLN A 198 13.45 -15.41 17.83
C GLN A 198 14.96 -15.39 17.72
N LYS A 199 15.64 -16.55 17.66
CA LYS A 199 17.09 -16.63 17.51
C LYS A 199 17.57 -15.96 16.21
N ILE A 200 16.86 -16.18 15.10
CA ILE A 200 17.16 -15.57 13.81
C ILE A 200 17.04 -14.04 13.91
N ILE A 201 15.93 -13.53 14.44
CA ILE A 201 15.67 -12.10 14.57
C ILE A 201 16.61 -11.43 15.57
N ASP A 202 16.96 -12.11 16.66
CA ASP A 202 17.94 -11.61 17.61
C ASP A 202 19.33 -11.48 16.97
N ALA A 203 19.75 -12.46 16.18
CA ALA A 203 21.02 -12.39 15.46
C ALA A 203 21.04 -11.28 14.40
N ALA A 204 19.93 -11.08 13.66
CA ALA A 204 19.78 -9.97 12.73
C ALA A 204 19.85 -8.61 13.44
N ALA A 205 19.20 -8.49 14.61
CA ALA A 205 19.24 -7.28 15.41
C ALA A 205 20.67 -6.97 15.92
N GLU A 206 21.42 -7.96 16.41
CA GLU A 206 22.81 -7.79 16.83
C GLU A 206 23.71 -7.32 15.67
N LYS A 207 23.51 -7.85 14.45
CA LYS A 207 24.23 -7.38 13.27
C LYS A 207 23.92 -5.92 12.95
N LEU A 208 22.64 -5.52 13.03
CA LEU A 208 22.22 -4.12 12.83
C LEU A 208 22.77 -3.18 13.92
N ILE A 209 22.81 -3.64 15.17
CA ILE A 209 23.42 -2.87 16.28
C ILE A 209 24.93 -2.69 16.06
N ALA A 210 25.61 -3.74 15.60
CA ALA A 210 27.06 -3.68 15.34
C ALA A 210 27.42 -2.66 14.24
N CYS A 211 26.52 -2.40 13.29
CA CYS A 211 26.75 -1.43 12.22
C CYS A 211 25.99 -0.10 12.41
N LYS A 212 25.56 0.22 13.62
CA LYS A 212 24.82 1.46 13.92
C LYS A 212 25.54 2.73 13.46
N ASP A 213 26.86 2.72 13.47
CA ASP A 213 27.68 3.87 13.05
C ASP A 213 27.57 4.17 11.55
N ASN A 214 27.06 3.23 10.74
CA ASN A 214 26.78 3.47 9.32
C ASN A 214 25.51 4.30 9.12
N VAL A 215 24.60 4.25 10.10
CA VAL A 215 23.29 4.86 9.97
C VAL A 215 23.35 6.36 10.26
N LYS A 216 23.02 7.17 9.28
CA LYS A 216 22.86 8.63 9.41
C LYS A 216 21.51 8.97 10.06
N ALA A 217 20.46 8.30 9.61
CA ALA A 217 19.11 8.52 10.10
C ALA A 217 18.21 7.30 9.85
N TYR A 218 17.17 7.16 10.66
CA TYR A 218 16.09 6.21 10.43
C TYR A 218 14.90 6.95 9.86
N TRP A 219 14.54 6.65 8.60
CA TRP A 219 13.42 7.30 7.93
C TRP A 219 12.07 6.70 8.37
N GLN A 220 11.00 7.50 8.25
CA GLN A 220 9.63 7.08 8.58
C GLN A 220 8.73 6.99 7.35
N GLY A 221 8.90 7.88 6.39
CA GLY A 221 8.16 7.95 5.14
C GLY A 221 9.06 8.14 3.93
N GLY A 222 8.53 7.87 2.73
CA GLY A 222 9.30 7.97 1.49
C GLY A 222 9.82 9.39 1.22
N ASP A 223 9.12 10.43 1.66
CA ASP A 223 9.56 11.82 1.49
C ASP A 223 10.76 12.16 2.38
N ASP A 224 10.82 11.63 3.61
CA ASP A 224 11.99 11.78 4.50
C ASP A 224 13.22 11.15 3.84
N LEU A 225 13.07 9.93 3.31
CA LEU A 225 14.16 9.23 2.62
C LEU A 225 14.57 9.96 1.35
N SER A 226 13.61 10.46 0.58
CA SER A 226 13.89 11.23 -0.64
C SER A 226 14.74 12.46 -0.33
N ALA A 227 14.42 13.21 0.72
CA ALA A 227 15.21 14.37 1.12
C ALA A 227 16.65 13.99 1.51
N LEU A 228 16.85 12.91 2.26
CA LEU A 228 18.17 12.41 2.64
C LEU A 228 19.03 11.97 1.45
N MET A 229 18.43 11.29 0.47
CA MET A 229 19.14 10.84 -0.73
C MET A 229 19.49 11.99 -1.66
N LEU A 230 18.56 12.91 -1.93
CA LEU A 230 18.77 14.05 -2.83
C LEU A 230 19.76 15.07 -2.25
N SER A 231 19.80 15.26 -0.93
CA SER A 231 20.82 16.10 -0.29
C SER A 231 22.24 15.50 -0.37
N GLY A 232 22.35 14.19 -0.64
CA GLY A 232 23.60 13.45 -0.63
C GLY A 232 24.16 13.16 0.77
N GLU A 233 23.39 13.42 1.83
CA GLU A 233 23.74 13.02 3.19
C GLU A 233 23.74 11.49 3.34
N VAL A 234 22.87 10.82 2.60
CA VAL A 234 22.75 9.37 2.49
C VAL A 234 23.06 8.96 1.07
N VAL A 235 23.78 7.86 0.90
CA VAL A 235 24.14 7.31 -0.43
C VAL A 235 23.56 5.95 -0.69
N ALA A 236 23.07 5.27 0.34
CA ALA A 236 22.38 3.99 0.25
C ALA A 236 21.38 3.84 1.38
N SER A 237 20.30 3.13 1.11
CA SER A 237 19.24 2.88 2.07
C SER A 237 18.50 1.58 1.79
N GLU A 238 17.93 0.96 2.82
CA GLU A 238 16.74 0.15 2.64
C GLU A 238 15.59 1.06 2.21
N THR A 239 14.72 0.57 1.32
CA THR A 239 13.65 1.40 0.73
C THR A 239 12.48 0.57 0.22
N TRP A 240 11.36 1.23 -0.01
CA TRP A 240 10.34 0.77 -0.95
C TRP A 240 10.75 1.11 -2.39
N ASP A 241 10.45 0.22 -3.31
CA ASP A 241 10.67 0.41 -4.74
C ASP A 241 10.03 1.69 -5.28
N SER A 242 8.80 2.00 -4.85
CA SER A 242 8.09 3.22 -5.25
C SER A 242 8.84 4.52 -4.93
N THR A 243 9.55 4.57 -3.79
CA THR A 243 10.39 5.72 -3.43
C THR A 243 11.60 5.83 -4.35
N ALA A 244 12.24 4.69 -4.63
CA ALA A 244 13.40 4.66 -5.53
C ALA A 244 13.01 5.03 -6.96
N TYR A 245 11.87 4.56 -7.47
CA TYR A 245 11.39 4.93 -8.81
C TYR A 245 11.07 6.42 -8.93
N LYS A 246 10.51 7.03 -7.89
CA LYS A 246 10.31 8.48 -7.84
C LYS A 246 11.65 9.21 -7.96
N LEU A 247 12.65 8.79 -7.20
CA LEU A 247 13.98 9.42 -7.21
C LEU A 247 14.75 9.17 -8.49
N TYR A 248 14.59 8.00 -9.12
CA TYR A 248 15.18 7.73 -10.44
C TYR A 248 14.73 8.74 -11.51
N GLY A 249 13.46 9.18 -11.45
CA GLY A 249 12.96 10.24 -12.32
C GLY A 249 13.63 11.60 -12.09
N GLU A 250 14.12 11.87 -10.89
CA GLU A 250 14.82 13.12 -10.53
C GLU A 250 16.34 13.01 -10.74
N ASN A 251 16.91 11.83 -10.44
CA ASN A 251 18.34 11.54 -10.58
C ASN A 251 18.54 10.07 -10.93
N GLN A 252 18.84 9.79 -12.18
CA GLN A 252 19.01 8.43 -12.72
C GLN A 252 20.18 7.64 -12.11
N ASN A 253 21.08 8.28 -11.34
CA ASN A 253 22.12 7.58 -10.59
C ASN A 253 21.56 6.93 -9.30
N ILE A 254 20.35 7.32 -8.86
CA ILE A 254 19.69 6.73 -7.70
C ILE A 254 18.78 5.62 -8.21
N VAL A 255 19.16 4.39 -7.98
CA VAL A 255 18.47 3.20 -8.50
C VAL A 255 17.92 2.32 -7.39
N PHE A 256 16.81 1.64 -7.67
CA PHE A 256 16.36 0.52 -6.86
C PHE A 256 17.24 -0.70 -7.15
N ILE A 257 17.63 -1.42 -6.10
CA ILE A 257 18.48 -2.61 -6.19
C ILE A 257 17.76 -3.75 -5.48
N PRO A 258 17.23 -4.74 -6.22
CA PRO A 258 16.75 -5.98 -5.63
C PRO A 258 17.93 -6.67 -4.92
N PRO A 259 17.83 -6.98 -3.62
CA PRO A 259 18.89 -7.67 -2.93
C PRO A 259 19.14 -9.06 -3.52
N LYS A 260 20.38 -9.55 -3.54
CA LYS A 260 20.73 -10.90 -4.05
C LYS A 260 19.92 -12.03 -3.42
N THR A 261 19.48 -11.85 -2.19
CA THR A 261 18.62 -12.81 -1.48
C THR A 261 17.13 -12.70 -1.85
N GLY A 262 16.76 -11.78 -2.71
CA GLY A 262 15.41 -11.46 -3.16
C GLY A 262 14.85 -10.22 -2.47
N ALA A 263 14.09 -9.44 -3.22
CA ALA A 263 13.33 -8.31 -2.69
C ALA A 263 12.12 -8.82 -1.90
N LEU A 264 11.84 -8.19 -0.76
CA LEU A 264 10.69 -8.53 0.08
C LEU A 264 9.42 -7.91 -0.51
N THR A 265 8.51 -8.76 -0.97
CA THR A 265 7.36 -8.33 -1.77
C THR A 265 6.09 -8.31 -0.94
N TRP A 266 5.41 -7.20 -0.96
CA TRP A 266 4.12 -6.97 -0.31
C TRP A 266 3.01 -6.84 -1.35
N ILE A 267 1.80 -7.25 -0.96
CA ILE A 267 0.57 -7.06 -1.74
C ILE A 267 -0.44 -6.42 -0.80
N ASP A 268 -0.84 -5.20 -1.09
CA ASP A 268 -1.95 -4.58 -0.38
C ASP A 268 -3.25 -5.02 -1.02
N THR A 269 -4.24 -5.24 -0.16
CA THR A 269 -5.45 -5.96 -0.54
C THR A 269 -6.69 -5.13 -0.29
N PHE A 270 -7.80 -5.58 -0.81
CA PHE A 270 -9.12 -5.15 -0.38
C PHE A 270 -9.68 -6.15 0.61
N THR A 271 -10.22 -5.65 1.72
CA THR A 271 -10.96 -6.42 2.72
C THR A 271 -12.26 -5.71 3.06
N ILE A 272 -13.31 -6.46 3.36
CA ILE A 272 -14.59 -5.89 3.82
C ILE A 272 -14.64 -5.96 5.34
N PRO A 273 -14.64 -4.82 6.08
CA PRO A 273 -14.79 -4.82 7.52
C PRO A 273 -16.09 -5.48 7.96
N ARG A 274 -16.04 -6.23 9.08
CA ARG A 274 -17.13 -7.10 9.52
C ARG A 274 -18.48 -6.39 9.68
N LYS A 275 -18.46 -5.16 10.15
CA LYS A 275 -19.66 -4.35 10.38
C LYS A 275 -19.77 -3.18 9.41
N GLY A 276 -19.12 -3.28 8.25
CA GLY A 276 -19.34 -2.36 7.13
C GLY A 276 -20.79 -2.41 6.69
N GLU A 277 -21.34 -1.26 6.32
CA GLU A 277 -22.76 -1.09 6.00
C GLU A 277 -22.99 -0.84 4.50
N ALA A 278 -21.92 -0.56 3.74
CA ALA A 278 -21.95 -0.20 2.33
C ALA A 278 -21.24 -1.22 1.42
N ASP A 279 -21.52 -2.52 1.59
CA ASP A 279 -20.85 -3.61 0.86
C ASP A 279 -20.98 -3.47 -0.67
N ASP A 280 -22.19 -3.15 -1.18
CA ASP A 280 -22.42 -2.95 -2.61
C ASP A 280 -21.55 -1.81 -3.16
N ALA A 281 -21.42 -0.70 -2.41
CA ALA A 281 -20.54 0.40 -2.78
C ALA A 281 -19.06 -0.01 -2.72
N ALA A 282 -18.66 -0.84 -1.76
CA ALA A 282 -17.30 -1.36 -1.65
C ALA A 282 -16.95 -2.25 -2.86
N TYR A 283 -17.83 -3.15 -3.30
CA TYR A 283 -17.61 -3.97 -4.50
C TYR A 283 -17.58 -3.13 -5.79
N LYS A 284 -18.44 -2.10 -5.88
CA LYS A 284 -18.38 -1.13 -6.99
C LYS A 284 -17.03 -0.40 -7.02
N TRP A 285 -16.51 0.01 -5.85
CA TRP A 285 -15.19 0.65 -5.74
C TRP A 285 -14.08 -0.30 -6.18
N ILE A 286 -14.05 -1.54 -5.67
CA ILE A 286 -13.05 -2.54 -6.06
C ILE A 286 -13.01 -2.70 -7.59
N ASN A 287 -14.16 -2.96 -8.24
CA ASN A 287 -14.21 -3.12 -9.68
C ASN A 287 -13.80 -1.85 -10.44
N PHE A 288 -14.17 -0.68 -9.93
CA PHE A 288 -13.83 0.60 -10.56
C PHE A 288 -12.34 0.89 -10.52
N VAL A 289 -11.68 0.72 -9.37
CA VAL A 289 -10.25 1.02 -9.24
C VAL A 289 -9.36 0.00 -9.93
N MET A 290 -9.90 -1.16 -10.30
CA MET A 290 -9.23 -2.18 -11.12
C MET A 290 -9.46 -1.96 -12.63
N GLU A 291 -10.17 -0.92 -13.07
CA GLU A 291 -10.20 -0.51 -14.48
C GLU A 291 -8.81 0.03 -14.86
N PRO A 292 -8.20 -0.37 -16.00
CA PRO A 292 -6.80 -0.03 -16.32
C PRO A 292 -6.46 1.47 -16.26
N GLU A 293 -7.35 2.33 -16.72
CA GLU A 293 -7.14 3.78 -16.70
C GLU A 293 -7.14 4.34 -15.26
N ILE A 294 -8.01 3.82 -14.40
CA ILE A 294 -8.10 4.23 -13.00
C ILE A 294 -6.91 3.68 -12.21
N ALA A 295 -6.56 2.41 -12.44
CA ALA A 295 -5.40 1.78 -11.82
C ALA A 295 -4.09 2.52 -12.17
N THR A 296 -3.95 3.04 -13.40
CA THR A 296 -2.83 3.90 -13.80
C THR A 296 -2.78 5.18 -12.96
N MET A 297 -3.91 5.87 -12.74
CA MET A 297 -3.96 7.07 -11.90
C MET A 297 -3.54 6.78 -10.44
N ILE A 298 -3.95 5.61 -9.92
CA ILE A 298 -3.55 5.16 -8.58
C ILE A 298 -2.05 4.86 -8.54
N ALA A 299 -1.51 4.19 -9.57
CA ALA A 299 -0.08 3.93 -9.68
C ALA A 299 0.74 5.23 -9.77
N GLU A 300 0.25 6.24 -10.47
CA GLU A 300 0.86 7.58 -10.51
C GLU A 300 0.90 8.24 -9.14
N SER A 301 -0.20 8.14 -8.40
CA SER A 301 -0.34 8.76 -7.07
C SER A 301 0.44 8.03 -5.98
N SER A 302 0.40 6.69 -5.97
CA SER A 302 0.96 5.86 -4.91
C SER A 302 2.38 5.38 -5.19
N GLY A 303 2.74 5.24 -6.46
CA GLY A 303 3.98 4.58 -6.90
C GLY A 303 3.91 3.05 -6.92
N ALA A 304 2.85 2.44 -6.36
CA ALA A 304 2.68 0.99 -6.32
C ALA A 304 2.27 0.43 -7.70
N ILE A 305 2.52 -0.86 -7.92
CA ILE A 305 2.20 -1.55 -9.17
C ILE A 305 0.78 -2.13 -9.07
N PRO A 306 -0.13 -1.86 -10.00
CA PRO A 306 -1.47 -2.46 -9.99
C PRO A 306 -1.41 -3.98 -10.09
N SER A 307 -2.23 -4.67 -9.31
CA SER A 307 -2.33 -6.13 -9.34
C SER A 307 -3.13 -6.66 -10.55
N LEU A 308 -3.07 -5.94 -11.66
CA LEU A 308 -3.70 -6.30 -12.93
C LEU A 308 -2.82 -7.27 -13.74
N GLN A 309 -3.44 -8.03 -14.64
CA GLN A 309 -2.71 -8.70 -15.72
C GLN A 309 -1.96 -7.63 -16.53
N GLY A 310 -0.63 -7.78 -16.65
CA GLY A 310 0.20 -6.75 -17.28
C GLY A 310 0.26 -5.44 -16.51
N GLY A 311 0.09 -5.45 -15.18
CA GLY A 311 0.08 -4.24 -14.34
C GLY A 311 1.32 -3.35 -14.50
N ILE A 312 2.49 -3.92 -14.75
CA ILE A 312 3.70 -3.15 -15.08
C ILE A 312 3.53 -2.36 -16.39
N ASP A 313 2.77 -2.89 -17.35
CA ASP A 313 2.54 -2.22 -18.64
C ASP A 313 1.59 -1.01 -18.51
N THR A 314 0.81 -0.94 -17.45
CA THR A 314 -0.08 0.19 -17.15
C THR A 314 0.64 1.34 -16.45
N LEU A 315 1.89 1.15 -16.01
CA LEU A 315 2.66 2.20 -15.36
C LEU A 315 3.00 3.35 -16.31
N PRO A 316 3.11 4.59 -15.80
CA PRO A 316 3.70 5.69 -16.54
C PRO A 316 5.06 5.31 -17.14
N ALA A 317 5.41 5.87 -18.30
CA ALA A 317 6.57 5.45 -19.08
C ALA A 317 7.89 5.53 -18.30
N ASP A 318 8.06 6.56 -17.48
CA ASP A 318 9.22 6.78 -16.61
C ASP A 318 9.30 5.74 -15.49
N LYS A 319 8.19 5.43 -14.82
CA LYS A 319 8.12 4.40 -13.79
C LYS A 319 8.32 3.00 -14.39
N LYS A 320 7.69 2.72 -15.53
CA LYS A 320 7.89 1.47 -16.25
C LYS A 320 9.37 1.27 -16.60
N ALA A 321 10.05 2.31 -17.10
CA ALA A 321 11.47 2.26 -17.40
C ALA A 321 12.31 2.00 -16.12
N ALA A 322 11.96 2.63 -14.99
CA ALA A 322 12.64 2.41 -13.71
C ALA A 322 12.47 0.96 -13.20
N VAL A 323 11.27 0.39 -13.30
CA VAL A 323 11.03 -1.03 -12.93
C VAL A 323 11.84 -1.96 -13.81
N GLN A 324 11.83 -1.73 -15.14
CA GLN A 324 12.58 -2.55 -16.11
C GLN A 324 14.10 -2.43 -15.94
N ALA A 325 14.59 -1.27 -15.50
CA ALA A 325 16.01 -1.08 -15.20
C ALA A 325 16.43 -1.75 -13.87
N ALA A 326 15.51 -1.84 -12.90
CA ALA A 326 15.79 -2.36 -11.58
C ALA A 326 15.77 -3.89 -11.51
N PHE A 327 14.86 -4.56 -12.24
CA PHE A 327 14.65 -5.99 -12.12
C PHE A 327 15.06 -6.73 -13.39
N THR A 328 15.90 -7.74 -13.22
CA THR A 328 16.10 -8.79 -14.21
C THR A 328 15.00 -9.86 -14.09
N GLU A 329 14.91 -10.78 -15.06
CA GLU A 329 14.01 -11.94 -14.96
C GLU A 329 14.36 -12.81 -13.74
N GLU A 330 15.65 -12.92 -13.39
CA GLU A 330 16.12 -13.66 -12.22
C GLU A 330 15.67 -12.97 -10.92
N ASP A 331 15.75 -11.65 -10.82
CA ASP A 331 15.28 -10.90 -9.66
C ASP A 331 13.77 -11.08 -9.46
N LEU A 332 12.98 -11.03 -10.54
CA LEU A 332 11.54 -11.26 -10.49
C LEU A 332 11.20 -12.71 -10.06
N ALA A 333 11.99 -13.69 -10.47
CA ALA A 333 11.82 -15.07 -10.04
C ALA A 333 12.24 -15.31 -8.59
N ASN A 334 13.11 -14.45 -8.04
CA ASN A 334 13.63 -14.55 -6.67
C ASN A 334 12.87 -13.68 -5.65
N LEU A 335 11.74 -13.06 -6.01
CA LEU A 335 10.93 -12.28 -5.08
C LEU A 335 10.53 -13.11 -3.84
N LYS A 336 10.61 -12.50 -2.67
CA LYS A 336 10.22 -13.10 -1.38
C LYS A 336 8.90 -12.46 -0.91
N PHE A 337 7.80 -13.13 -1.20
CA PHE A 337 6.50 -12.67 -0.72
C PHE A 337 6.42 -12.80 0.80
N PHE A 338 5.93 -11.76 1.47
CA PHE A 338 5.69 -11.83 2.90
C PHE A 338 4.72 -12.98 3.22
N ALA A 339 5.10 -13.81 4.18
CA ALA A 339 4.25 -14.87 4.68
C ALA A 339 3.32 -14.35 5.79
N ASN A 340 2.21 -15.05 6.00
CA ASN A 340 1.27 -14.77 7.09
C ASN A 340 1.97 -14.73 8.43
N ILE A 341 1.74 -13.67 9.18
CA ILE A 341 2.36 -13.47 10.49
C ILE A 341 1.62 -14.29 11.55
N PRO A 342 2.27 -15.27 12.19
CA PRO A 342 1.66 -15.99 13.30
C PRO A 342 1.43 -15.08 14.51
N PRO A 343 0.42 -15.38 15.36
CA PRO A 343 0.21 -14.66 16.60
C PRO A 343 1.46 -14.67 17.50
N GLY A 344 1.80 -13.52 18.08
CA GLY A 344 2.96 -13.34 18.98
C GLY A 344 4.29 -13.05 18.27
N LEU A 345 4.40 -13.23 16.97
CA LEU A 345 5.64 -12.99 16.23
C LEU A 345 5.98 -11.50 16.17
N GLU A 346 4.98 -10.64 16.02
CA GLU A 346 5.19 -9.18 16.03
C GLU A 346 5.75 -8.66 17.36
N ASP A 347 5.43 -9.29 18.49
CA ASP A 347 5.99 -8.95 19.79
C ASP A 347 7.50 -9.25 19.85
N LEU A 348 7.95 -10.35 19.23
CA LEU A 348 9.37 -10.70 19.13
C LEU A 348 10.13 -9.68 18.26
N GLU A 349 9.59 -9.35 17.10
CA GLU A 349 10.15 -8.33 16.21
C GLU A 349 10.19 -6.96 16.89
N GLY A 350 9.12 -6.56 17.57
CA GLY A 350 9.03 -5.30 18.30
C GLY A 350 10.13 -5.17 19.35
N LYS A 351 10.39 -6.21 20.16
CA LYS A 351 11.47 -6.23 21.15
C LYS A 351 12.86 -6.10 20.50
N ALA A 352 13.08 -6.77 19.35
CA ALA A 352 14.32 -6.66 18.61
C ALA A 352 14.54 -5.23 18.08
N LEU A 353 13.51 -4.61 17.50
CA LEU A 353 13.55 -3.24 16.99
C LEU A 353 13.80 -2.21 18.11
N GLU A 354 13.19 -2.37 19.28
CA GLU A 354 13.43 -1.49 20.43
C GLU A 354 14.87 -1.62 20.94
N ARG A 355 15.50 -2.81 20.91
CA ARG A 355 16.94 -2.96 21.24
C ARG A 355 17.82 -2.20 20.26
N ILE A 356 17.55 -2.28 18.96
CA ILE A 356 18.30 -1.52 17.95
C ILE A 356 18.16 -0.04 18.23
N LYS A 357 16.92 0.47 18.43
CA LYS A 357 16.64 1.85 18.72
C LYS A 357 17.36 2.35 19.97
N ALA A 358 17.35 1.58 21.05
CA ALA A 358 18.06 1.91 22.29
C ALA A 358 19.57 2.00 22.09
N ALA A 359 20.16 1.10 21.29
CA ALA A 359 21.60 1.09 20.99
C ALA A 359 22.03 2.27 20.10
N THR A 360 21.12 2.85 19.33
CA THR A 360 21.40 3.98 18.41
C THR A 360 21.12 5.34 19.03
N SER A 361 20.43 5.39 20.18
CA SER A 361 20.11 6.63 20.90
C SER A 361 21.23 7.10 21.84
N ASN A 362 22.30 6.32 21.97
CA ASN A 362 23.51 6.60 22.75
C ASN A 362 24.69 6.88 21.81
#